data_49146afd21af6950933b5345a9268b43
#
_entry.id   49146afd21af6950933b5345a9268b43
#
_cell.length_a   1.000
_cell.length_b   1.000
_cell.length_c   1.000
_cell.angle_alpha   90.00
_cell.angle_beta   90.00
_cell.angle_gamma   90.00
#
_symmetry.space_group_name_H-M   'P 1'
#
loop_
_entity.id
_entity.type
_entity.pdbx_description
1 polymer ?
#
loop_
_entity_poly.entity_id
_entity_poly.type
_entity_poly.pdbx_seq_one_letter_code
_entity_poly.pdbx_strand_id
1 'polypeptide(L)'
;VLARGQRLKELQGHGLWYRGKTRTHKVEVKTISELKPNDRYQFIFLTVRENQVEEALEDISKNKSPNVVTMINTIKPYGRWEKICGKGRILPAFPGAGGCIEGGILDAQLLPRAIQPTTFGEIGGRKSSREEALAYIFRKSHIPYQIVPEMHHWQISHLGVIIPLADAYYQSRHPEKICANEKLMTLTAYRMKKNLKWIAQKGMLCPAKLYMIKDMPTGMLAGVLSRVYQSEFGNRFLYRHAMHAPEEFQRLHQEFYNYMKTHTKESNKA
;
A
#
# COMPACT_ATOMS: atom_id res chain seq x y z
N VAL A 1 -16.55 8.29 9.34
CA VAL A 1 -15.52 7.31 9.72
C VAL A 1 -16.17 6.21 10.54
N LEU A 2 -16.02 4.95 10.12
CA LEU A 2 -16.37 3.80 10.95
C LEU A 2 -15.24 3.56 11.93
N ALA A 3 -15.52 3.59 13.23
CA ALA A 3 -14.56 3.33 14.29
C ALA A 3 -15.19 2.50 15.41
N ARG A 4 -14.36 1.79 16.18
CA ARG A 4 -14.80 0.95 17.30
C ARG A 4 -13.93 1.24 18.54
N GLY A 5 -14.43 0.82 19.72
CA GLY A 5 -13.68 0.87 20.97
C GLY A 5 -13.14 2.25 21.32
N GLN A 6 -11.91 2.28 21.78
CA GLN A 6 -11.24 3.52 22.22
C GLN A 6 -11.17 4.58 21.12
N ARG A 7 -10.89 4.18 19.86
CA ARG A 7 -10.80 5.14 18.74
C ARG A 7 -12.13 5.85 18.45
N LEU A 8 -13.24 5.16 18.59
CA LEU A 8 -14.56 5.76 18.44
C LEU A 8 -14.79 6.85 19.51
N LYS A 9 -14.49 6.55 20.80
CA LYS A 9 -14.61 7.51 21.88
C LYS A 9 -13.74 8.74 21.67
N GLU A 10 -12.49 8.57 21.24
CA GLU A 10 -11.57 9.67 20.91
C GLU A 10 -12.13 10.57 19.81
N LEU A 11 -12.59 9.98 18.70
CA LEU A 11 -13.13 10.74 17.58
C LEU A 11 -14.43 11.46 17.93
N GLN A 12 -15.30 10.86 18.74
CA GLN A 12 -16.54 11.49 19.20
C GLN A 12 -16.30 12.61 20.21
N GLY A 13 -15.34 12.42 21.14
CA GLY A 13 -15.05 13.41 22.19
C GLY A 13 -14.18 14.56 21.71
N HIS A 14 -13.22 14.29 20.84
CA HIS A 14 -12.18 15.25 20.50
C HIS A 14 -12.05 15.57 19.02
N GLY A 15 -12.78 14.88 18.12
CA GLY A 15 -12.64 14.99 16.68
C GLY A 15 -11.35 14.32 16.16
N LEU A 16 -11.06 14.50 14.89
CA LEU A 16 -9.82 14.01 14.27
C LEU A 16 -8.74 15.10 14.33
N TRP A 17 -7.67 14.80 15.08
CA TRP A 17 -6.50 15.65 15.09
C TRP A 17 -5.45 15.13 14.12
N TYR A 18 -4.87 16.02 13.31
CA TYR A 18 -3.76 15.68 12.43
C TYR A 18 -2.67 16.73 12.43
N ARG A 19 -1.43 16.28 12.23
CA ARG A 19 -0.25 17.13 12.17
C ARG A 19 -0.12 17.75 10.78
N GLY A 20 -0.27 19.06 10.69
CA GLY A 20 0.05 19.83 9.50
C GLY A 20 1.55 20.18 9.44
N LYS A 21 1.95 20.98 8.46
CA LYS A 21 3.36 21.40 8.29
C LYS A 21 3.87 22.27 9.44
N THR A 22 3.05 23.17 9.95
CA THR A 22 3.42 24.17 10.96
C THR A 22 2.68 24.02 12.28
N ARG A 23 1.52 23.39 12.25
CA ARG A 23 0.66 23.23 13.46
C ARG A 23 -0.20 21.99 13.37
N THR A 24 -0.75 21.59 14.49
CA THR A 24 -1.78 20.54 14.55
C THR A 24 -3.15 21.15 14.25
N HIS A 25 -3.95 20.41 13.50
CA HIS A 25 -5.29 20.79 13.09
C HIS A 25 -6.32 19.83 13.66
N LYS A 26 -7.48 20.35 14.01
CA LYS A 26 -8.66 19.57 14.38
C LYS A 26 -9.67 19.59 13.24
N VAL A 27 -10.26 18.44 12.94
CA VAL A 27 -11.36 18.30 11.98
C VAL A 27 -12.49 17.52 12.62
N GLU A 28 -13.68 18.06 12.52
CA GLU A 28 -14.89 17.34 12.88
C GLU A 28 -15.17 16.27 11.81
N VAL A 29 -15.34 15.04 12.27
CA VAL A 29 -15.65 13.90 11.40
C VAL A 29 -16.91 13.20 11.88
N LYS A 30 -17.82 12.91 10.97
CA LYS A 30 -18.98 12.08 11.30
C LYS A 30 -18.49 10.67 11.60
N THR A 31 -18.75 10.19 12.80
CA THR A 31 -18.36 8.85 13.25
C THR A 31 -19.57 7.95 13.35
N ILE A 32 -19.39 6.68 12.99
CA ILE A 32 -20.37 5.62 13.16
C ILE A 32 -19.67 4.42 13.79
N SER A 33 -20.39 3.66 14.63
CA SER A 33 -19.90 2.42 15.23
C SER A 33 -20.23 1.20 14.39
N GLU A 34 -21.19 1.35 13.48
CA GLU A 34 -21.75 0.29 12.67
C GLU A 34 -22.11 0.82 11.29
N LEU A 35 -21.92 0.01 10.26
CA LEU A 35 -22.35 0.28 8.89
C LEU A 35 -23.73 -0.37 8.68
N LYS A 36 -24.78 0.43 8.66
CA LYS A 36 -26.16 -0.08 8.49
C LYS A 36 -26.41 -0.54 7.06
N PRO A 37 -27.25 -1.56 6.84
CA PRO A 37 -27.57 -2.08 5.50
C PRO A 37 -28.12 -1.02 4.53
N ASN A 38 -28.88 -0.05 5.06
CA ASN A 38 -29.52 1.01 4.26
C ASN A 38 -28.69 2.29 4.13
N ASP A 39 -27.53 2.39 4.78
CA ASP A 39 -26.60 3.49 4.56
C ASP A 39 -26.13 3.47 3.09
N ARG A 40 -25.98 4.65 2.50
CA ARG A 40 -25.53 4.80 1.11
C ARG A 40 -24.34 5.70 1.03
N TYR A 41 -23.26 5.13 0.53
CA TYR A 41 -22.01 5.85 0.23
C TYR A 41 -21.63 5.61 -1.22
N GLN A 42 -21.13 6.63 -1.89
CA GLN A 42 -20.59 6.48 -3.23
C GLN A 42 -19.35 5.58 -3.22
N PHE A 43 -18.51 5.74 -2.21
CA PHE A 43 -17.33 4.91 -1.96
C PHE A 43 -17.20 4.57 -0.48
N ILE A 44 -16.84 3.32 -0.19
CA ILE A 44 -16.35 2.87 1.12
C ILE A 44 -14.87 2.60 0.98
N PHE A 45 -14.02 3.36 1.69
CA PHE A 45 -12.58 3.13 1.74
C PHE A 45 -12.26 2.11 2.83
N LEU A 46 -11.77 0.94 2.41
CA LEU A 46 -11.34 -0.11 3.31
C LEU A 46 -9.83 -0.01 3.52
N THR A 47 -9.43 0.37 4.75
CA THR A 47 -8.04 0.69 5.12
C THR A 47 -7.54 -0.18 6.28
N VAL A 48 -8.04 -1.40 6.39
CA VAL A 48 -7.62 -2.38 7.39
C VAL A 48 -6.36 -3.12 6.93
N ARG A 49 -5.71 -3.85 7.85
CA ARG A 49 -4.61 -4.75 7.49
C ARG A 49 -5.12 -5.93 6.67
N GLU A 50 -4.26 -6.54 5.85
CA GLU A 50 -4.64 -7.62 4.93
C GLU A 50 -5.33 -8.79 5.63
N ASN A 51 -4.88 -9.17 6.82
CA ASN A 51 -5.47 -10.25 7.62
C ASN A 51 -6.87 -9.94 8.19
N GLN A 52 -7.32 -8.69 8.12
CA GLN A 52 -8.63 -8.24 8.61
C GLN A 52 -9.63 -7.98 7.47
N VAL A 53 -9.18 -8.13 6.21
CA VAL A 53 -9.97 -7.74 5.03
C VAL A 53 -11.24 -8.54 4.92
N GLU A 54 -11.17 -9.86 5.08
CA GLU A 54 -12.32 -10.73 4.87
C GLU A 54 -13.42 -10.47 5.88
N GLU A 55 -13.09 -10.37 7.16
CA GLU A 55 -14.03 -10.01 8.22
C GLU A 55 -14.69 -8.64 7.94
N ALA A 56 -13.87 -7.64 7.53
CA ALA A 56 -14.40 -6.33 7.21
C ALA A 56 -15.29 -6.34 5.96
N LEU A 57 -14.97 -7.17 4.95
CA LEU A 57 -15.81 -7.34 3.76
C LEU A 57 -17.11 -8.07 4.06
N GLU A 58 -17.14 -9.01 5.02
CA GLU A 58 -18.38 -9.65 5.50
C GLU A 58 -19.34 -8.63 6.10
N ASP A 59 -18.84 -7.68 6.89
CA ASP A 59 -19.65 -6.58 7.39
C ASP A 59 -20.11 -5.63 6.28
N ILE A 60 -19.23 -5.28 5.35
CA ILE A 60 -19.56 -4.42 4.22
C ILE A 60 -20.53 -5.10 3.24
N SER A 61 -20.52 -6.42 3.13
CA SER A 61 -21.41 -7.18 2.24
C SER A 61 -22.91 -6.96 2.55
N LYS A 62 -23.23 -6.73 3.80
CA LYS A 62 -24.59 -6.44 4.27
C LYS A 62 -25.07 -5.04 3.85
N ASN A 63 -24.17 -4.13 3.50
CA ASN A 63 -24.47 -2.77 3.07
C ASN A 63 -24.58 -2.71 1.55
N LYS A 64 -25.46 -1.88 1.04
CA LYS A 64 -25.77 -1.77 -0.40
C LYS A 64 -24.97 -0.69 -1.15
N SER A 65 -23.93 -0.10 -0.56
CA SER A 65 -23.05 0.86 -1.26
C SER A 65 -22.31 0.17 -2.40
N PRO A 66 -22.27 0.76 -3.60
CA PRO A 66 -21.82 0.04 -4.80
C PRO A 66 -20.31 -0.15 -4.89
N ASN A 67 -19.50 0.70 -4.26
CA ASN A 67 -18.06 0.73 -4.48
C ASN A 67 -17.27 0.61 -3.19
N VAL A 68 -16.39 -0.40 -3.11
CA VAL A 68 -15.46 -0.62 -2.00
C VAL A 68 -14.03 -0.46 -2.54
N VAL A 69 -13.37 0.60 -2.11
CA VAL A 69 -11.99 0.91 -2.48
C VAL A 69 -11.06 0.25 -1.47
N THR A 70 -10.36 -0.79 -1.87
CA THR A 70 -9.49 -1.58 -0.97
C THR A 70 -8.07 -1.00 -0.97
N MET A 71 -7.75 -0.17 0.04
CA MET A 71 -6.42 0.44 0.24
C MET A 71 -5.45 -0.52 0.95
N ILE A 72 -5.17 -1.68 0.35
CA ILE A 72 -4.54 -2.81 1.04
C ILE A 72 -3.39 -3.36 0.20
N ASN A 73 -2.32 -3.72 0.89
CA ASN A 73 -1.17 -4.39 0.29
C ASN A 73 -1.45 -5.89 0.20
N THR A 74 -1.49 -6.45 -1.01
CA THR A 74 -1.75 -7.89 -1.21
C THR A 74 -1.10 -8.40 -2.49
N ILE A 75 -0.78 -9.68 -2.53
CA ILE A 75 -0.39 -10.41 -3.74
C ILE A 75 -1.50 -11.35 -4.21
N LYS A 76 -2.55 -11.52 -3.40
CA LYS A 76 -3.64 -12.45 -3.70
C LYS A 76 -4.59 -11.86 -4.73
N PRO A 77 -5.16 -12.70 -5.62
CA PRO A 77 -6.21 -12.27 -6.54
C PRO A 77 -7.45 -11.75 -5.82
N TYR A 78 -8.08 -10.71 -6.35
CA TYR A 78 -9.25 -10.05 -5.73
C TYR A 78 -10.55 -10.87 -5.79
N GLY A 79 -10.60 -11.94 -6.56
CA GLY A 79 -11.80 -12.76 -6.74
C GLY A 79 -12.37 -13.33 -5.43
N ARG A 80 -11.53 -13.55 -4.41
CA ARG A 80 -12.02 -13.96 -3.08
C ARG A 80 -12.78 -12.83 -2.40
N TRP A 81 -12.30 -11.60 -2.50
CA TRP A 81 -12.98 -10.43 -1.95
C TRP A 81 -14.30 -10.14 -2.66
N GLU A 82 -14.33 -10.34 -4.00
CA GLU A 82 -15.58 -10.22 -4.76
C GLU A 82 -16.62 -11.30 -4.37
N LYS A 83 -16.16 -12.51 -4.04
CA LYS A 83 -17.08 -13.56 -3.54
C LYS A 83 -17.74 -13.17 -2.23
N ILE A 84 -17.02 -12.50 -1.32
CA ILE A 84 -17.55 -12.05 -0.03
C ILE A 84 -18.43 -10.82 -0.20
N CYS A 85 -17.93 -9.80 -0.87
CA CYS A 85 -18.54 -8.47 -0.91
C CYS A 85 -19.55 -8.28 -2.04
N GLY A 86 -19.52 -9.13 -3.06
CA GLY A 86 -20.30 -9.04 -4.29
C GLY A 86 -19.46 -8.66 -5.49
N LYS A 87 -19.72 -9.33 -6.61
CA LYS A 87 -19.01 -9.13 -7.89
C LYS A 87 -19.15 -7.68 -8.36
N GLY A 88 -18.04 -7.10 -8.80
CA GLY A 88 -17.98 -5.74 -9.34
C GLY A 88 -18.01 -4.63 -8.30
N ARG A 89 -18.04 -4.94 -6.99
CA ARG A 89 -18.00 -3.90 -5.93
C ARG A 89 -16.59 -3.49 -5.55
N ILE A 90 -15.61 -4.36 -5.72
CA ILE A 90 -14.22 -4.11 -5.34
C ILE A 90 -13.55 -3.22 -6.38
N LEU A 91 -12.94 -2.14 -5.93
CA LEU A 91 -12.02 -1.29 -6.68
C LEU A 91 -10.66 -1.32 -5.97
N PRO A 92 -9.70 -2.12 -6.45
CA PRO A 92 -8.40 -2.23 -5.83
C PRO A 92 -7.63 -0.92 -5.87
N ALA A 93 -6.97 -0.59 -4.76
CA ALA A 93 -6.19 0.63 -4.62
C ALA A 93 -5.00 0.43 -3.67
N PHE A 94 -4.11 1.41 -3.64
CA PHE A 94 -3.03 1.52 -2.67
C PHE A 94 -2.79 2.98 -2.29
N PRO A 95 -2.68 3.33 -1.00
CA PRO A 95 -2.54 4.72 -0.59
C PRO A 95 -1.15 5.28 -0.90
N GLY A 96 -1.11 6.45 -1.52
CA GLY A 96 0.11 7.26 -1.67
C GLY A 96 0.37 8.11 -0.45
N ALA A 97 0.39 7.50 0.73
CA ALA A 97 0.57 8.18 2.00
C ALA A 97 1.28 7.26 3.00
N GLY A 98 1.94 7.84 3.97
CA GLY A 98 2.49 7.12 5.10
C GLY A 98 2.39 7.94 6.37
N GLY A 99 2.28 7.26 7.50
CA GLY A 99 2.15 7.90 8.79
C GLY A 99 1.70 6.95 9.89
N CYS A 100 1.50 7.50 11.06
CA CYS A 100 1.05 6.79 12.25
C CYS A 100 0.13 7.68 13.10
N ILE A 101 -0.49 7.10 14.11
CA ILE A 101 -1.22 7.84 15.14
C ILE A 101 -0.37 7.80 16.40
N GLU A 102 0.03 8.96 16.89
CA GLU A 102 0.80 9.14 18.11
C GLU A 102 0.05 10.08 19.06
N GLY A 103 -0.24 9.63 20.27
CA GLY A 103 -1.00 10.41 21.25
C GLY A 103 -2.37 10.88 20.75
N GLY A 104 -3.06 10.07 19.91
CA GLY A 104 -4.35 10.43 19.33
C GLY A 104 -4.28 11.35 18.11
N ILE A 105 -3.10 11.85 17.75
CA ILE A 105 -2.86 12.75 16.62
C ILE A 105 -2.37 11.93 15.41
N LEU A 106 -3.02 12.11 14.27
CA LEU A 106 -2.59 11.53 12.99
C LEU A 106 -1.38 12.31 12.46
N ASP A 107 -0.21 11.71 12.46
CA ASP A 107 0.97 12.21 11.75
C ASP A 107 1.11 11.46 10.42
N ALA A 108 0.49 11.98 9.37
CA ALA A 108 0.52 11.38 8.04
C ALA A 108 0.88 12.41 6.97
N GLN A 109 1.54 11.94 5.94
CA GLN A 109 1.96 12.76 4.80
C GLN A 109 1.66 12.05 3.48
N LEU A 110 1.15 12.81 2.52
CA LEU A 110 0.98 12.34 1.15
C LEU A 110 2.34 12.25 0.46
N LEU A 111 2.53 11.19 -0.31
CA LEU A 111 3.70 11.01 -1.14
C LEU A 111 3.59 11.82 -2.43
N PRO A 112 4.70 12.41 -2.90
CA PRO A 112 4.73 13.10 -4.19
C PRO A 112 4.36 12.15 -5.34
N ARG A 113 3.71 12.70 -6.38
CA ARG A 113 3.30 11.93 -7.56
C ARG A 113 4.46 11.19 -8.24
N ALA A 114 5.64 11.78 -8.25
CA ALA A 114 6.85 11.18 -8.83
C ALA A 114 7.33 9.94 -8.06
N ILE A 115 7.08 9.89 -6.75
CA ILE A 115 7.53 8.77 -5.89
C ILE A 115 6.46 7.68 -5.89
N GLN A 116 5.33 7.93 -5.24
CA GLN A 116 4.24 6.96 -5.15
C GLN A 116 2.91 7.68 -4.89
N PRO A 117 2.14 8.02 -5.93
CA PRO A 117 0.80 8.55 -5.76
C PRO A 117 -0.16 7.45 -5.27
N THR A 118 -1.32 7.83 -4.75
CA THR A 118 -2.41 6.89 -4.52
C THR A 118 -2.75 6.21 -5.84
N THR A 119 -2.63 4.89 -5.88
CA THR A 119 -2.77 4.11 -7.12
C THR A 119 -4.02 3.27 -7.04
N PHE A 120 -4.81 3.24 -8.10
CA PHE A 120 -6.00 2.40 -8.20
C PHE A 120 -6.28 2.03 -9.65
N GLY A 121 -7.14 1.04 -9.85
CA GLY A 121 -7.58 0.61 -11.18
C GLY A 121 -8.61 -0.49 -11.08
N GLU A 122 -9.40 -0.65 -12.14
CA GLU A 122 -10.42 -1.68 -12.22
C GLU A 122 -9.82 -3.09 -12.29
N ILE A 123 -10.54 -4.06 -11.75
CA ILE A 123 -10.20 -5.48 -11.97
C ILE A 123 -10.44 -5.80 -13.46
N GLY A 124 -9.39 -6.26 -14.15
CA GLY A 124 -9.43 -6.55 -15.59
C GLY A 124 -9.26 -5.33 -16.49
N GLY A 125 -8.84 -4.18 -15.94
CA GLY A 125 -8.29 -3.06 -16.71
C GLY A 125 -9.28 -2.23 -17.54
N ARG A 126 -10.57 -2.44 -17.40
CA ARG A 126 -11.59 -1.67 -18.14
C ARG A 126 -11.89 -0.36 -17.43
N LYS A 127 -11.79 0.74 -18.17
CA LYS A 127 -12.20 2.05 -17.65
C LYS A 127 -13.68 2.06 -17.23
N SER A 128 -13.98 2.74 -16.13
CA SER A 128 -15.33 2.82 -15.60
C SER A 128 -15.67 4.23 -15.09
N SER A 129 -16.96 4.54 -15.01
CA SER A 129 -17.43 5.81 -14.46
C SER A 129 -17.08 5.98 -12.98
N ARG A 130 -16.97 4.89 -12.20
CA ARG A 130 -16.55 4.97 -10.79
C ARG A 130 -15.07 5.28 -10.65
N GLU A 131 -14.22 4.79 -11.55
CA GLU A 131 -12.79 5.13 -11.60
C GLU A 131 -12.61 6.63 -11.87
N GLU A 132 -13.36 7.19 -12.83
CA GLU A 132 -13.37 8.64 -13.10
C GLU A 132 -13.91 9.45 -11.92
N ALA A 133 -14.96 8.98 -11.25
CA ALA A 133 -15.50 9.62 -10.06
C ALA A 133 -14.50 9.63 -8.90
N LEU A 134 -13.78 8.53 -8.67
CA LEU A 134 -12.73 8.46 -7.65
C LEU A 134 -11.55 9.39 -8.00
N ALA A 135 -11.14 9.41 -9.26
CA ALA A 135 -10.12 10.33 -9.77
C ALA A 135 -10.51 11.81 -9.55
N TYR A 136 -11.78 12.13 -9.79
CA TYR A 136 -12.32 13.47 -9.52
C TYR A 136 -12.22 13.84 -8.04
N ILE A 137 -12.60 12.93 -7.13
CA ILE A 137 -12.50 13.12 -5.67
C ILE A 137 -11.05 13.41 -5.28
N PHE A 138 -10.09 12.57 -5.70
CA PHE A 138 -8.67 12.77 -5.38
C PHE A 138 -8.11 14.07 -5.93
N ARG A 139 -8.47 14.44 -7.16
CA ARG A 139 -8.06 15.71 -7.76
C ARG A 139 -8.61 16.92 -6.96
N LYS A 140 -9.88 16.89 -6.59
CA LYS A 140 -10.51 17.96 -5.79
C LYS A 140 -9.92 18.05 -4.38
N SER A 141 -9.49 16.93 -3.81
CA SER A 141 -8.86 16.87 -2.50
C SER A 141 -7.34 17.10 -2.55
N HIS A 142 -6.77 17.45 -3.71
CA HIS A 142 -5.32 17.62 -3.90
C HIS A 142 -4.49 16.40 -3.50
N ILE A 143 -5.07 15.20 -3.59
CA ILE A 143 -4.38 13.94 -3.32
C ILE A 143 -3.71 13.47 -4.62
N PRO A 144 -2.37 13.33 -4.66
CA PRO A 144 -1.68 12.78 -5.82
C PRO A 144 -2.19 11.37 -6.13
N TYR A 145 -2.61 11.13 -7.37
CA TYR A 145 -3.11 9.81 -7.78
C TYR A 145 -2.61 9.40 -9.15
N GLN A 146 -2.70 8.10 -9.42
CA GLN A 146 -2.57 7.51 -10.75
C GLN A 146 -3.57 6.36 -10.92
N ILE A 147 -3.99 6.15 -12.15
CA ILE A 147 -4.81 5.01 -12.57
C ILE A 147 -3.90 4.04 -13.30
N VAL A 148 -4.03 2.76 -13.00
CA VAL A 148 -3.29 1.70 -13.68
C VAL A 148 -4.25 0.65 -14.26
N PRO A 149 -3.99 0.11 -15.44
CA PRO A 149 -4.89 -0.85 -16.07
C PRO A 149 -4.93 -2.18 -15.30
N GLU A 150 -3.82 -2.59 -14.67
CA GLU A 150 -3.69 -3.83 -13.93
C GLU A 150 -3.15 -3.59 -12.52
N MET A 151 -4.08 -3.38 -11.58
CA MET A 151 -3.70 -3.08 -10.20
C MET A 151 -2.96 -4.23 -9.52
N HIS A 152 -3.27 -5.49 -9.88
CA HIS A 152 -2.57 -6.65 -9.35
C HIS A 152 -1.09 -6.68 -9.78
N HIS A 153 -0.79 -6.36 -11.06
CA HIS A 153 0.59 -6.23 -11.54
C HIS A 153 1.34 -5.11 -10.83
N TRP A 154 0.64 -4.00 -10.58
CA TRP A 154 1.22 -2.89 -9.83
C TRP A 154 1.56 -3.30 -8.40
N GLN A 155 0.68 -4.02 -7.71
CA GLN A 155 0.92 -4.49 -6.33
C GLN A 155 2.07 -5.49 -6.27
N ILE A 156 2.14 -6.45 -7.20
CA ILE A 156 3.28 -7.37 -7.29
C ILE A 156 4.59 -6.61 -7.49
N SER A 157 4.60 -5.62 -8.38
CA SER A 157 5.78 -4.80 -8.65
C SER A 157 6.17 -3.95 -7.44
N HIS A 158 5.20 -3.40 -6.73
CA HIS A 158 5.40 -2.67 -5.49
C HIS A 158 6.03 -3.56 -4.41
N LEU A 159 5.49 -4.77 -4.21
CA LEU A 159 6.05 -5.76 -3.27
C LEU A 159 7.48 -6.16 -3.65
N GLY A 160 7.77 -6.31 -4.95
CA GLY A 160 9.13 -6.57 -5.45
C GLY A 160 10.16 -5.53 -5.03
N VAL A 161 9.72 -4.29 -4.78
CA VAL A 161 10.54 -3.17 -4.29
C VAL A 161 10.56 -3.12 -2.77
N ILE A 162 9.39 -3.11 -2.11
CA ILE A 162 9.33 -2.79 -0.68
C ILE A 162 9.78 -3.95 0.22
N ILE A 163 9.62 -5.22 -0.22
CA ILE A 163 10.06 -6.36 0.58
C ILE A 163 11.57 -6.36 0.80
N PRO A 164 12.44 -6.23 -0.22
CA PRO A 164 13.88 -6.11 0.02
C PRO A 164 14.25 -4.91 0.89
N LEU A 165 13.52 -3.79 0.79
CA LEU A 165 13.75 -2.62 1.63
C LEU A 165 13.44 -2.89 3.10
N ALA A 166 12.32 -3.53 3.40
CA ALA A 166 11.95 -3.89 4.77
C ALA A 166 12.88 -4.97 5.35
N ASP A 167 13.19 -6.01 4.55
CA ASP A 167 14.10 -7.09 4.93
C ASP A 167 15.48 -6.56 5.38
N ALA A 168 15.95 -5.50 4.75
CA ALA A 168 17.22 -4.89 5.10
C ALA A 168 17.22 -4.35 6.54
N TYR A 169 16.13 -3.74 6.99
CA TYR A 169 16.01 -3.30 8.38
C TYR A 169 16.03 -4.48 9.35
N TYR A 170 15.32 -5.57 9.05
CA TYR A 170 15.25 -6.74 9.94
C TYR A 170 16.54 -7.55 9.97
N GLN A 171 17.38 -7.48 8.94
CA GLN A 171 18.69 -8.13 8.88
C GLN A 171 19.79 -7.31 9.55
N SER A 172 19.53 -6.05 9.88
CA SER A 172 20.50 -5.17 10.52
C SER A 172 20.41 -5.25 12.05
N ARG A 173 21.58 -5.36 12.71
CA ARG A 173 21.66 -5.18 14.17
C ARG A 173 21.41 -3.73 14.60
N HIS A 174 21.62 -2.79 13.68
CA HIS A 174 21.47 -1.35 13.85
C HIS A 174 20.61 -0.78 12.74
N PRO A 175 19.28 -1.04 12.74
CA PRO A 175 18.39 -0.61 11.66
C PRO A 175 18.38 0.91 11.46
N GLU A 176 18.62 1.69 12.51
CA GLU A 176 18.73 3.16 12.45
C GLU A 176 19.98 3.67 11.72
N LYS A 177 21.01 2.81 11.55
CA LYS A 177 22.28 3.13 10.87
C LYS A 177 22.52 2.29 9.61
N ILE A 178 21.48 1.67 9.09
CA ILE A 178 21.57 0.70 7.99
C ILE A 178 22.23 1.28 6.72
N CYS A 179 22.08 2.58 6.46
CA CYS A 179 22.66 3.27 5.31
C CYS A 179 24.20 3.17 5.23
N ALA A 180 24.89 2.97 6.37
CA ALA A 180 26.32 2.81 6.44
C ALA A 180 26.79 1.37 6.13
N ASN A 181 25.89 0.40 6.04
CA ASN A 181 26.23 -0.98 5.74
C ASN A 181 26.24 -1.24 4.23
N GLU A 182 27.36 -0.99 3.58
CA GLU A 182 27.52 -1.15 2.12
C GLU A 182 27.19 -2.57 1.62
N LYS A 183 27.58 -3.61 2.36
CA LYS A 183 27.28 -5.00 1.98
C LYS A 183 25.78 -5.25 1.96
N LEU A 184 25.06 -4.75 2.97
CA LEU A 184 23.62 -4.90 3.07
C LEU A 184 22.90 -4.05 2.00
N MET A 185 23.36 -2.85 1.71
CA MET A 185 22.83 -2.02 0.61
C MET A 185 23.01 -2.70 -0.76
N THR A 186 24.16 -3.30 -1.01
CA THR A 186 24.44 -4.05 -2.24
C THR A 186 23.54 -5.31 -2.33
N LEU A 187 23.37 -6.03 -1.25
CA LEU A 187 22.47 -7.18 -1.19
C LEU A 187 21.00 -6.79 -1.43
N THR A 188 20.56 -5.69 -0.83
CA THR A 188 19.21 -5.15 -1.00
C THR A 188 18.96 -4.75 -2.45
N ALA A 189 19.91 -4.03 -3.07
CA ALA A 189 19.85 -3.65 -4.48
C ALA A 189 19.81 -4.89 -5.40
N TYR A 190 20.62 -5.89 -5.12
CA TYR A 190 20.63 -7.15 -5.87
C TYR A 190 19.27 -7.88 -5.78
N ARG A 191 18.71 -8.02 -4.58
CA ARG A 191 17.41 -8.67 -4.35
C ARG A 191 16.28 -7.93 -5.06
N MET A 192 16.24 -6.61 -4.93
CA MET A 192 15.27 -5.76 -5.63
C MET A 192 15.35 -5.97 -7.15
N LYS A 193 16.54 -5.89 -7.73
CA LYS A 193 16.72 -6.12 -9.18
C LYS A 193 16.32 -7.51 -9.61
N LYS A 194 16.64 -8.54 -8.82
CA LYS A 194 16.24 -9.92 -9.08
C LYS A 194 14.72 -10.06 -9.13
N ASN A 195 14.01 -9.46 -8.15
CA ASN A 195 12.55 -9.45 -8.13
C ASN A 195 11.98 -8.74 -9.36
N LEU A 196 12.45 -7.52 -9.66
CA LEU A 196 11.96 -6.74 -10.80
C LEU A 196 12.26 -7.40 -12.14
N LYS A 197 13.39 -8.09 -12.30
CA LYS A 197 13.71 -8.89 -13.50
C LYS A 197 12.71 -10.03 -13.67
N TRP A 198 12.43 -10.78 -12.60
CA TRP A 198 11.47 -11.86 -12.66
C TRP A 198 10.06 -11.34 -13.01
N ILE A 199 9.60 -10.26 -12.37
CA ILE A 199 8.30 -9.63 -12.65
C ILE A 199 8.22 -9.17 -14.12
N ALA A 200 9.30 -8.57 -14.65
CA ALA A 200 9.39 -8.14 -16.05
C ALA A 200 9.31 -9.34 -17.03
N GLN A 201 9.98 -10.45 -16.74
CA GLN A 201 9.90 -11.68 -17.52
C GLN A 201 8.49 -12.26 -17.60
N LYS A 202 7.66 -11.99 -16.58
CA LYS A 202 6.24 -12.38 -16.56
C LYS A 202 5.31 -11.34 -17.22
N GLY A 203 5.85 -10.26 -17.77
CA GLY A 203 5.05 -9.18 -18.38
C GLY A 203 4.26 -8.34 -17.38
N MET A 204 4.58 -8.43 -16.08
CA MET A 204 3.80 -7.79 -15.01
C MET A 204 4.45 -6.50 -14.46
N LEU A 205 5.64 -6.11 -14.94
CA LEU A 205 6.35 -4.96 -14.34
C LEU A 205 5.65 -3.62 -14.62
N CYS A 206 5.19 -2.99 -13.56
CA CYS A 206 4.43 -1.74 -13.59
C CYS A 206 4.69 -0.91 -12.31
N PRO A 207 4.86 0.42 -12.35
CA PRO A 207 4.86 1.29 -13.54
C PRO A 207 6.18 1.28 -14.33
N ALA A 208 6.17 1.88 -15.52
CA ALA A 208 7.31 1.87 -16.45
C ALA A 208 8.64 2.35 -15.84
N LYS A 209 8.62 3.28 -14.87
CA LYS A 209 9.83 3.75 -14.17
C LYS A 209 10.63 2.62 -13.48
N LEU A 210 9.99 1.50 -13.15
CA LEU A 210 10.68 0.36 -12.53
C LEU A 210 11.63 -0.37 -13.50
N TYR A 211 11.45 -0.22 -14.81
CA TYR A 211 12.41 -0.73 -15.79
C TYR A 211 13.78 -0.07 -15.63
N MET A 212 13.83 1.26 -15.35
CA MET A 212 15.09 1.95 -15.09
C MET A 212 15.80 1.40 -13.83
N ILE A 213 15.03 1.11 -12.76
CA ILE A 213 15.58 0.52 -11.53
C ILE A 213 16.09 -0.91 -11.79
N LYS A 214 15.33 -1.71 -12.53
CA LYS A 214 15.69 -3.08 -12.92
C LYS A 214 17.02 -3.13 -13.66
N ASP A 215 17.28 -2.17 -14.56
CA ASP A 215 18.45 -2.17 -15.44
C ASP A 215 19.64 -1.37 -14.88
N MET A 216 19.44 -0.57 -13.83
CA MET A 216 20.50 0.20 -13.16
C MET A 216 21.62 -0.72 -12.65
N PRO A 217 22.92 -0.37 -12.77
CA PRO A 217 24.02 -1.09 -12.16
C PRO A 217 23.80 -1.28 -10.65
N THR A 218 24.09 -2.48 -10.12
CA THR A 218 23.78 -2.82 -8.72
C THR A 218 24.47 -1.88 -7.72
N GLY A 219 25.74 -1.51 -7.96
CA GLY A 219 26.43 -0.55 -7.10
C GLY A 219 25.83 0.84 -7.12
N MET A 220 25.37 1.32 -8.30
CA MET A 220 24.66 2.59 -8.40
C MET A 220 23.34 2.54 -7.61
N LEU A 221 22.56 1.48 -7.77
CA LEU A 221 21.32 1.31 -7.00
C LEU A 221 21.59 1.25 -5.50
N ALA A 222 22.64 0.53 -5.07
CA ALA A 222 23.04 0.48 -3.66
C ALA A 222 23.38 1.87 -3.11
N GLY A 223 24.09 2.70 -3.87
CA GLY A 223 24.36 4.09 -3.48
C GLY A 223 23.09 4.96 -3.40
N VAL A 224 22.13 4.76 -4.31
CA VAL A 224 20.83 5.44 -4.24
C VAL A 224 20.07 4.98 -2.99
N LEU A 225 20.01 3.68 -2.71
CA LEU A 225 19.35 3.14 -1.54
C LEU A 225 19.97 3.67 -0.23
N SER A 226 21.30 3.72 -0.12
CA SER A 226 21.99 4.29 1.04
C SER A 226 21.52 5.73 1.31
N ARG A 227 21.41 6.57 0.28
CA ARG A 227 20.91 7.95 0.41
C ARG A 227 19.42 7.99 0.81
N VAL A 228 18.60 7.10 0.25
CA VAL A 228 17.17 6.98 0.62
C VAL A 228 17.04 6.60 2.09
N TYR A 229 17.76 5.59 2.56
CA TYR A 229 17.73 5.18 3.97
C TYR A 229 18.24 6.25 4.94
N GLN A 230 19.19 7.08 4.51
CA GLN A 230 19.72 8.18 5.30
C GLN A 230 18.77 9.38 5.37
N SER A 231 17.84 9.50 4.42
CA SER A 231 16.95 10.66 4.30
C SER A 231 15.82 10.64 5.32
N GLU A 232 15.25 11.81 5.59
CA GLU A 232 14.02 11.95 6.37
C GLU A 232 12.86 11.15 5.74
N PHE A 233 12.81 11.09 4.41
CA PHE A 233 11.88 10.25 3.67
C PHE A 233 12.05 8.76 4.04
N GLY A 234 13.26 8.23 4.01
CA GLY A 234 13.56 6.86 4.40
C GLY A 234 13.17 6.56 5.84
N ASN A 235 13.46 7.48 6.76
CA ASN A 235 13.03 7.33 8.14
C ASN A 235 11.50 7.29 8.24
N ARG A 236 10.80 8.25 7.66
CA ARG A 236 9.35 8.41 7.82
C ARG A 236 8.54 7.31 7.13
N PHE A 237 8.88 6.97 5.89
CA PHE A 237 8.08 6.09 5.04
C PHE A 237 8.57 4.64 4.98
N LEU A 238 9.85 4.39 5.27
CA LEU A 238 10.39 3.04 5.26
C LEU A 238 10.63 2.52 6.69
N TYR A 239 11.49 3.20 7.46
CA TYR A 239 11.88 2.73 8.79
C TYR A 239 10.70 2.61 9.74
N ARG A 240 9.94 3.71 9.94
CA ARG A 240 8.79 3.71 10.86
C ARG A 240 7.76 2.68 10.44
N HIS A 241 7.48 2.57 9.14
CA HIS A 241 6.51 1.59 8.63
C HIS A 241 6.98 0.15 8.87
N ALA A 242 8.22 -0.17 8.55
CA ALA A 242 8.79 -1.50 8.80
C ALA A 242 8.77 -1.85 10.30
N MET A 243 9.17 -0.91 11.17
CA MET A 243 9.22 -1.16 12.62
C MET A 243 7.83 -1.28 13.28
N HIS A 244 6.78 -0.65 12.72
CA HIS A 244 5.42 -0.75 13.27
C HIS A 244 4.60 -1.95 12.75
N ALA A 245 5.06 -2.63 11.70
CA ALA A 245 4.32 -3.73 11.08
C ALA A 245 5.21 -4.94 10.72
N PRO A 246 6.07 -5.45 11.63
CA PRO A 246 7.02 -6.52 11.30
C PRO A 246 6.32 -7.81 10.87
N GLU A 247 5.22 -8.19 11.52
CA GLU A 247 4.45 -9.40 11.20
C GLU A 247 3.81 -9.33 9.81
N GLU A 248 3.33 -8.14 9.41
CA GLU A 248 2.76 -7.91 8.09
C GLU A 248 3.84 -8.08 7.00
N PHE A 249 5.00 -7.45 7.19
CA PHE A 249 6.11 -7.60 6.23
C PHE A 249 6.66 -9.03 6.15
N GLN A 250 6.74 -9.73 7.29
CA GLN A 250 7.16 -11.13 7.29
C GLN A 250 6.18 -12.00 6.50
N ARG A 251 4.88 -11.80 6.66
CA ARG A 251 3.86 -12.51 5.89
C ARG A 251 3.95 -12.15 4.40
N LEU A 252 4.02 -10.88 4.05
CA LEU A 252 4.17 -10.42 2.66
C LEU A 252 5.44 -10.97 2.00
N HIS A 253 6.56 -11.04 2.75
CA HIS A 253 7.79 -11.67 2.30
C HIS A 253 7.56 -13.14 1.91
N GLN A 254 6.97 -13.93 2.80
CA GLN A 254 6.69 -15.34 2.55
C GLN A 254 5.75 -15.53 1.36
N GLU A 255 4.65 -14.78 1.31
CA GLU A 255 3.66 -14.85 0.24
C GLU A 255 4.28 -14.47 -1.11
N PHE A 256 5.09 -13.41 -1.17
CA PHE A 256 5.72 -12.94 -2.40
C PHE A 256 6.72 -13.96 -2.96
N TYR A 257 7.64 -14.48 -2.14
CA TYR A 257 8.61 -15.44 -2.63
C TYR A 257 7.98 -16.81 -2.94
N ASN A 258 6.92 -17.21 -2.24
CA ASN A 258 6.13 -18.39 -2.59
C ASN A 258 5.42 -18.18 -3.94
N TYR A 259 4.83 -17.03 -4.18
CA TYR A 259 4.22 -16.66 -5.45
C TYR A 259 5.23 -16.76 -6.60
N MET A 260 6.42 -16.16 -6.45
CA MET A 260 7.49 -16.26 -7.44
C MET A 260 7.88 -17.72 -7.72
N LYS A 261 8.05 -18.53 -6.67
CA LYS A 261 8.45 -19.94 -6.78
C LYS A 261 7.43 -20.79 -7.53
N THR A 262 6.15 -20.60 -7.25
CA THR A 262 5.06 -21.34 -7.90
C THR A 262 4.99 -21.02 -9.39
N HIS A 263 4.98 -19.72 -9.74
CA HIS A 263 4.89 -19.29 -11.14
C HIS A 263 6.17 -19.48 -11.96
N THR A 264 7.30 -19.74 -11.32
CA THR A 264 8.52 -20.18 -12.01
C THR A 264 8.43 -21.64 -12.43
N LYS A 265 7.85 -22.51 -11.58
CA LYS A 265 7.68 -23.94 -11.89
C LYS A 265 6.69 -24.20 -13.02
N GLU A 266 5.63 -23.41 -13.12
CA GLU A 266 4.62 -23.51 -14.19
C GLU A 266 5.21 -23.17 -15.55
N SER A 267 6.09 -22.16 -15.63
CA SER A 267 6.74 -21.76 -16.89
C SER A 267 7.77 -22.79 -17.41
N ASN A 268 8.29 -23.64 -16.55
CA ASN A 268 9.24 -24.71 -16.95
C ASN A 268 8.51 -26.00 -17.36
N LYS A 269 7.18 -26.05 -17.27
CA LYS A 269 6.37 -27.21 -17.65
C LYS A 269 5.56 -26.96 -18.95
N ALA A 270 5.52 -25.72 -19.43
CA ALA A 270 4.90 -25.32 -20.68
C ALA A 270 5.96 -25.13 -21.77
#